data_977f7f22e4dd8daf8386ba52fcce84be
#
_entry.id   977f7f22e4dd8daf8386ba52fcce84be
#
_cell.length_a   1.000
_cell.length_b   1.000
_cell.length_c   1.000
_cell.angle_alpha   90.00
_cell.angle_beta   90.00
_cell.angle_gamma   90.00
#
_symmetry.space_group_name_H-M   'P 1'
#
loop_
_entity.id
_entity.type
_entity.pdbx_description
1 polymer ?
#
loop_
_entity_poly.entity_id
_entity_poly.type
_entity_poly.pdbx_seq_one_letter_code
_entity_poly.pdbx_strand_id
1 'polypeptide(L)'
;KIFFGLLILASGVLVGWYVLKGNTPSYDMLNKSGTTETVSPTSKAGLDNSDTTADSNASGESMEKGGGQERKVVTYTDTGFAPQVLTLKKGTTVTFVNESSRGMWVASAVHPTHQLLPGFDQLSTAGKGATYEYVFMKVGTWKYHNHVNPTDTASVVVTE
;
A
#
# COMPACT_ATOMS: atom_id res chain seq x y z
N LYS A 1 20.14 34.06 34.87
CA LYS A 1 20.43 33.45 33.54
C LYS A 1 21.15 32.06 33.63
N ILE A 2 21.53 31.61 34.81
CA ILE A 2 22.29 30.35 35.03
C ILE A 2 21.34 29.13 35.31
N PHE A 3 20.10 29.40 35.73
CA PHE A 3 19.16 28.34 36.09
C PHE A 3 18.51 27.59 34.91
N PHE A 4 18.47 28.19 33.71
CA PHE A 4 17.88 27.53 32.53
C PHE A 4 18.81 26.48 31.88
N GLY A 5 20.11 26.60 32.04
CA GLY A 5 21.09 25.69 31.48
C GLY A 5 21.16 24.33 32.21
N LEU A 6 20.87 24.33 33.52
CA LEU A 6 20.98 23.14 34.35
C LEU A 6 19.82 22.15 34.13
N LEU A 7 18.66 22.67 33.74
CA LEU A 7 17.44 21.84 33.51
C LEU A 7 17.50 21.03 32.21
N ILE A 8 18.22 21.53 31.21
CA ILE A 8 18.40 20.84 29.92
C ILE A 8 19.42 19.71 30.04
N LEU A 9 20.44 19.85 30.87
CA LEU A 9 21.43 18.79 31.09
C LEU A 9 20.88 17.63 31.90
N ALA A 10 19.95 17.86 32.84
CA ALA A 10 19.33 16.82 33.64
C ALA A 10 18.37 15.92 32.80
N SER A 11 17.67 16.48 31.81
CA SER A 11 16.78 15.71 30.94
C SER A 11 17.54 14.81 29.96
N GLY A 12 18.70 15.24 29.47
CA GLY A 12 19.56 14.45 28.59
C GLY A 12 20.14 13.18 29.24
N VAL A 13 20.49 13.29 30.52
CA VAL A 13 21.06 12.16 31.28
C VAL A 13 20.01 11.07 31.59
N LEU A 14 18.74 11.47 31.86
CA LEU A 14 17.66 10.52 32.11
C LEU A 14 17.25 9.74 30.86
N VAL A 15 17.23 10.36 29.69
CA VAL A 15 16.94 9.68 28.42
C VAL A 15 18.09 8.73 28.05
N GLY A 16 19.34 9.16 28.22
CA GLY A 16 20.51 8.33 27.95
C GLY A 16 20.58 7.08 28.85
N TRP A 17 20.17 7.20 30.11
CA TRP A 17 20.15 6.09 31.05
C TRP A 17 19.04 5.06 30.77
N TYR A 18 17.92 5.51 30.19
CA TYR A 18 16.81 4.64 29.80
C TYR A 18 17.17 3.75 28.59
N VAL A 19 17.93 4.29 27.64
CA VAL A 19 18.39 3.54 26.45
C VAL A 19 19.47 2.51 26.80
N LEU A 20 20.33 2.78 27.81
CA LEU A 20 21.39 1.85 28.23
C LEU A 20 20.89 0.67 29.08
N LYS A 21 19.65 0.69 29.57
CA LYS A 21 19.08 -0.41 30.36
C LYS A 21 18.42 -1.52 29.53
N GLY A 22 18.70 -1.59 28.23
CA GLY A 22 18.50 -2.79 27.43
C GLY A 22 17.07 -3.33 27.38
N ASN A 23 16.08 -2.47 27.17
CA ASN A 23 14.72 -2.90 26.86
C ASN A 23 14.58 -3.09 25.33
N THR A 24 15.37 -4.04 24.78
CA THR A 24 15.17 -4.49 23.41
C THR A 24 14.10 -5.58 23.43
N PRO A 25 13.02 -5.47 22.67
CA PRO A 25 12.08 -6.56 22.49
C PRO A 25 12.79 -7.71 21.76
N SER A 26 12.85 -8.88 22.39
CA SER A 26 13.34 -10.12 21.79
C SER A 26 12.32 -10.58 20.75
N TYR A 27 12.69 -10.55 19.48
CA TYR A 27 11.95 -11.24 18.44
C TYR A 27 12.43 -12.70 18.40
N ASP A 28 11.66 -13.60 18.97
CA ASP A 28 11.86 -15.04 18.85
C ASP A 28 11.57 -15.47 17.41
N MET A 29 12.64 -15.65 16.64
CA MET A 29 12.60 -16.33 15.34
C MET A 29 12.47 -17.83 15.63
N LEU A 30 11.24 -18.33 15.66
CA LEU A 30 10.98 -19.77 15.60
C LEU A 30 11.37 -20.31 14.22
N ASN A 31 12.65 -20.68 14.11
CA ASN A 31 13.15 -21.52 13.03
C ASN A 31 12.70 -22.96 13.27
N LYS A 32 11.61 -23.37 12.63
CA LYS A 32 11.21 -24.79 12.60
C LYS A 32 11.77 -25.41 11.34
N SER A 33 12.98 -25.96 11.49
CA SER A 33 13.55 -26.96 10.59
C SER A 33 12.68 -28.23 10.62
N GLY A 34 12.31 -28.75 9.49
CA GLY A 34 11.53 -29.97 9.38
C GLY A 34 11.53 -30.53 7.97
N THR A 35 12.55 -31.32 7.69
CA THR A 35 12.55 -32.62 7.01
C THR A 35 12.16 -32.69 5.52
N THR A 36 13.18 -32.96 4.77
CA THR A 36 13.28 -33.53 3.43
C THR A 36 12.45 -34.82 3.31
N GLU A 37 11.54 -34.90 2.34
CA GLU A 37 11.21 -36.17 1.71
C GLU A 37 11.24 -36.02 0.18
N THR A 38 12.19 -36.76 -0.38
CA THR A 38 12.44 -37.03 -1.78
C THR A 38 11.50 -38.14 -2.26
N VAL A 39 10.68 -37.88 -3.26
CA VAL A 39 10.18 -38.95 -4.15
C VAL A 39 10.01 -38.38 -5.56
N SER A 40 10.83 -38.89 -6.44
CA SER A 40 10.74 -38.82 -7.91
C SER A 40 10.53 -40.22 -8.44
N PRO A 41 10.33 -40.42 -9.75
CA PRO A 41 9.20 -40.09 -10.62
C PRO A 41 8.61 -41.37 -11.22
N THR A 42 7.46 -41.34 -11.87
CA THR A 42 7.18 -42.31 -12.93
C THR A 42 6.25 -41.72 -13.98
N SER A 43 6.79 -41.71 -15.17
CA SER A 43 6.16 -41.48 -16.46
C SER A 43 4.96 -42.37 -16.72
N LYS A 44 3.93 -41.87 -17.37
CA LYS A 44 3.40 -42.55 -18.55
C LYS A 44 2.59 -41.63 -19.44
N ALA A 45 2.94 -41.70 -20.69
CA ALA A 45 2.31 -41.09 -21.83
C ALA A 45 0.89 -41.66 -22.08
N GLY A 46 0.07 -40.84 -22.68
CA GLY A 46 -1.20 -41.22 -23.28
C GLY A 46 -1.69 -40.10 -24.17
N LEU A 47 -1.47 -40.25 -25.46
CA LEU A 47 -2.07 -39.50 -26.56
C LEU A 47 -3.59 -39.69 -26.53
N ASP A 48 -4.37 -38.67 -26.87
CA ASP A 48 -5.00 -38.56 -28.17
C ASP A 48 -6.12 -37.49 -28.20
N ASN A 49 -6.04 -36.70 -29.22
CA ASN A 49 -7.00 -36.21 -30.20
C ASN A 49 -8.26 -35.41 -29.87
N SER A 50 -8.24 -34.31 -30.60
CA SER A 50 -9.32 -33.78 -31.49
C SER A 50 -10.44 -32.99 -30.84
N ASP A 51 -10.45 -31.81 -31.19
CA ASP A 51 -11.19 -31.11 -32.26
C ASP A 51 -12.39 -30.29 -31.78
N THR A 52 -12.42 -29.11 -32.30
CA THR A 52 -13.54 -28.35 -32.83
C THR A 52 -14.26 -27.33 -31.94
N THR A 53 -14.16 -26.15 -32.47
CA THR A 53 -15.10 -25.04 -32.64
C THR A 53 -15.25 -24.01 -31.53
N ALA A 54 -14.95 -22.82 -32.02
CA ALA A 54 -15.39 -21.53 -31.56
C ALA A 54 -16.87 -21.49 -31.13
N ASP A 55 -17.14 -20.82 -30.03
CA ASP A 55 -18.20 -19.84 -30.04
C ASP A 55 -17.95 -18.74 -29.01
N SER A 56 -18.20 -17.58 -29.48
CA SER A 56 -18.13 -16.28 -28.88
C SER A 56 -19.26 -16.09 -27.87
N ASN A 57 -18.99 -15.22 -26.93
CA ASN A 57 -19.97 -14.46 -26.18
C ASN A 57 -20.48 -15.07 -24.87
N ALA A 58 -19.90 -14.63 -23.78
CA ALA A 58 -20.66 -14.47 -22.55
C ALA A 58 -20.12 -13.29 -21.77
N SER A 59 -20.77 -12.16 -21.92
CA SER A 59 -20.85 -11.14 -20.88
C SER A 59 -21.33 -11.80 -19.60
N GLY A 60 -20.39 -12.17 -18.76
CA GLY A 60 -20.68 -12.62 -17.40
C GLY A 60 -20.80 -11.42 -16.49
N GLU A 61 -21.95 -10.78 -16.52
CA GLU A 61 -22.39 -9.84 -15.51
C GLU A 61 -22.77 -10.66 -14.28
N SER A 62 -21.77 -10.97 -13.43
CA SER A 62 -22.04 -11.56 -12.13
C SER A 62 -22.52 -10.45 -11.21
N MET A 63 -23.82 -10.29 -11.08
CA MET A 63 -24.47 -9.61 -9.97
C MET A 63 -24.15 -10.36 -8.68
N GLU A 64 -23.06 -10.02 -8.03
CA GLU A 64 -22.87 -10.27 -6.61
C GLU A 64 -23.59 -9.16 -5.82
N LYS A 65 -24.83 -9.45 -5.44
CA LYS A 65 -25.61 -8.69 -4.45
C LYS A 65 -25.15 -9.10 -3.05
N GLY A 66 -23.94 -8.70 -2.70
CA GLY A 66 -23.42 -8.72 -1.34
C GLY A 66 -22.98 -7.30 -1.01
N GLY A 67 -23.29 -6.75 0.17
CA GLY A 67 -22.91 -5.40 0.62
C GLY A 67 -21.39 -5.23 0.75
N GLY A 68 -20.66 -5.54 -0.29
CA GLY A 68 -19.22 -5.39 -0.42
C GLY A 68 -18.89 -3.93 -0.64
N GLN A 69 -18.01 -3.39 0.20
CA GLN A 69 -17.43 -2.08 0.01
C GLN A 69 -16.81 -1.97 -1.38
N GLU A 70 -17.21 -0.98 -2.18
CA GLU A 70 -16.66 -0.77 -3.53
C GLU A 70 -15.15 -0.60 -3.45
N ARG A 71 -14.41 -1.26 -4.32
CA ARG A 71 -12.95 -1.20 -4.42
C ARG A 71 -12.53 -0.68 -5.78
N LYS A 72 -11.56 0.20 -5.79
CA LYS A 72 -10.92 0.76 -7.00
C LYS A 72 -9.42 0.63 -6.90
N VAL A 73 -8.75 0.60 -8.04
CA VAL A 73 -7.29 0.50 -8.11
C VAL A 73 -6.72 1.74 -8.80
N VAL A 74 -5.61 2.23 -8.25
CA VAL A 74 -4.73 3.21 -8.87
C VAL A 74 -3.33 2.59 -8.95
N THR A 75 -2.75 2.59 -10.14
CA THR A 75 -1.40 2.07 -10.36
C THR A 75 -0.40 3.23 -10.41
N TYR A 76 0.69 3.13 -9.67
CA TYR A 76 1.84 4.00 -9.81
C TYR A 76 2.85 3.36 -10.75
N THR A 77 3.17 4.06 -11.85
CA THR A 77 4.09 3.61 -12.90
C THR A 77 5.30 4.53 -12.99
N ASP A 78 6.28 4.21 -13.84
CA ASP A 78 7.43 5.09 -14.09
C ASP A 78 7.05 6.44 -14.71
N THR A 79 5.82 6.57 -15.21
CA THR A 79 5.26 7.83 -15.76
C THR A 79 4.29 8.54 -14.82
N GLY A 80 4.08 8.02 -13.59
CA GLY A 80 3.17 8.57 -12.59
C GLY A 80 1.96 7.69 -12.30
N PHE A 81 0.93 8.27 -11.67
CA PHE A 81 -0.29 7.55 -11.30
C PHE A 81 -1.25 7.37 -12.48
N ALA A 82 -1.87 6.19 -12.56
CA ALA A 82 -2.89 5.85 -13.54
C ALA A 82 -4.12 5.19 -12.85
N PRO A 83 -5.35 5.72 -13.01
CA PRO A 83 -5.68 6.95 -13.71
C PRO A 83 -5.20 8.21 -12.94
N GLN A 84 -4.98 9.32 -13.65
CA GLN A 84 -4.63 10.61 -13.01
C GLN A 84 -5.82 11.27 -12.30
N VAL A 85 -7.04 10.94 -12.70
CA VAL A 85 -8.28 11.37 -12.05
C VAL A 85 -9.16 10.14 -11.88
N LEU A 86 -9.49 9.80 -10.63
CA LEU A 86 -10.39 8.71 -10.29
C LEU A 86 -11.65 9.28 -9.65
N THR A 87 -12.83 8.97 -10.22
CA THR A 87 -14.12 9.30 -9.61
C THR A 87 -14.70 8.07 -8.93
N LEU A 88 -15.18 8.26 -7.71
CA LEU A 88 -15.74 7.19 -6.88
C LEU A 88 -16.81 7.71 -5.91
N LYS A 89 -17.56 6.80 -5.31
CA LYS A 89 -18.52 7.11 -4.25
C LYS A 89 -17.85 7.14 -2.88
N LYS A 90 -18.42 7.93 -1.99
CA LYS A 90 -18.05 7.94 -0.56
C LYS A 90 -18.14 6.52 0.03
N GLY A 91 -17.11 6.15 0.79
CA GLY A 91 -16.98 4.81 1.36
C GLY A 91 -16.19 3.83 0.49
N THR A 92 -15.81 4.21 -0.75
CA THR A 92 -15.01 3.35 -1.61
C THR A 92 -13.58 3.22 -1.07
N THR A 93 -13.07 1.99 -1.07
CA THR A 93 -11.64 1.72 -0.82
C THR A 93 -10.85 1.85 -2.11
N VAL A 94 -9.77 2.60 -2.09
CA VAL A 94 -8.80 2.65 -3.19
C VAL A 94 -7.53 1.94 -2.78
N THR A 95 -7.12 0.97 -3.61
CA THR A 95 -5.82 0.29 -3.49
C THR A 95 -4.85 0.94 -4.46
N PHE A 96 -3.78 1.52 -3.94
CA PHE A 96 -2.66 2.04 -4.72
C PHE A 96 -1.62 0.94 -4.86
N VAL A 97 -1.23 0.62 -6.10
CA VAL A 97 -0.26 -0.45 -6.41
C VAL A 97 0.98 0.16 -7.03
N ASN A 98 2.15 -0.17 -6.53
CA ASN A 98 3.41 0.27 -7.13
C ASN A 98 3.90 -0.72 -8.20
N GLU A 99 3.71 -0.37 -9.46
CA GLU A 99 4.27 -1.11 -10.61
C GLU A 99 5.53 -0.44 -11.18
N SER A 100 5.94 0.70 -10.60
CA SER A 100 7.13 1.43 -11.06
C SER A 100 8.43 0.76 -10.60
N SER A 101 9.54 1.17 -11.20
CA SER A 101 10.90 0.85 -10.71
C SER A 101 11.30 1.73 -9.51
N ARG A 102 10.48 2.73 -9.15
CA ARG A 102 10.74 3.73 -8.10
C ARG A 102 9.96 3.42 -6.82
N GLY A 103 10.34 4.08 -5.74
CA GLY A 103 9.57 4.06 -4.51
C GLY A 103 8.23 4.79 -4.66
N MET A 104 7.19 4.27 -4.01
CA MET A 104 5.88 4.91 -3.89
C MET A 104 5.61 5.27 -2.43
N TRP A 105 5.23 6.52 -2.20
CA TRP A 105 4.67 7.00 -0.95
C TRP A 105 3.52 7.95 -1.27
N VAL A 106 2.30 7.42 -1.25
CA VAL A 106 1.09 8.19 -1.56
C VAL A 106 0.75 9.10 -0.39
N ALA A 107 0.63 10.40 -0.66
CA ALA A 107 0.28 11.38 0.35
C ALA A 107 -0.62 12.47 -0.20
N SER A 108 -1.56 12.94 0.63
CA SER A 108 -2.45 14.06 0.34
C SER A 108 -1.65 15.33 0.00
N ALA A 109 -2.18 16.21 -0.83
CA ALA A 109 -1.60 17.55 -0.96
C ALA A 109 -1.80 18.33 0.38
N VAL A 110 -1.05 19.33 0.72
CA VAL A 110 0.07 19.96 0.05
C VAL A 110 1.38 19.35 0.57
N HIS A 111 2.36 19.18 -0.30
CA HIS A 111 3.70 18.77 0.14
C HIS A 111 4.39 19.90 0.93
N PRO A 112 5.11 19.63 2.03
CA PRO A 112 5.29 18.33 2.70
C PRO A 112 4.30 18.05 3.84
N THR A 113 3.26 18.87 4.03
CA THR A 113 2.40 18.85 5.24
C THR A 113 1.24 17.85 5.16
N HIS A 114 0.83 17.41 3.97
CA HIS A 114 -0.24 16.43 3.70
C HIS A 114 -1.60 16.79 4.32
N GLN A 115 -1.91 18.10 4.41
CA GLN A 115 -3.06 18.60 5.18
C GLN A 115 -4.35 18.77 4.36
N LEU A 116 -4.35 18.57 3.04
CA LEU A 116 -5.57 18.70 2.23
C LEU A 116 -6.63 17.66 2.66
N LEU A 117 -6.20 16.42 2.91
CA LEU A 117 -7.03 15.34 3.49
C LEU A 117 -6.22 14.65 4.59
N PRO A 118 -6.32 15.11 5.85
CA PRO A 118 -5.58 14.51 6.95
C PRO A 118 -5.88 13.02 7.10
N GLY A 119 -4.84 12.22 7.29
CA GLY A 119 -4.93 10.76 7.37
C GLY A 119 -4.80 10.04 6.02
N PHE A 120 -4.87 10.75 4.89
CA PHE A 120 -4.52 10.20 3.58
C PHE A 120 -3.02 10.34 3.34
N ASP A 121 -2.28 9.45 3.95
CA ASP A 121 -0.82 9.43 3.94
C ASP A 121 -0.33 8.00 4.21
N GLN A 122 0.51 7.47 3.33
CA GLN A 122 1.10 6.13 3.44
C GLN A 122 2.19 6.06 4.52
N LEU A 123 2.76 7.20 4.92
CA LEU A 123 3.77 7.38 5.97
C LEU A 123 5.13 6.71 5.72
N SER A 124 5.28 5.95 4.66
CA SER A 124 6.54 5.28 4.34
C SER A 124 6.65 4.96 2.86
N THR A 125 7.88 4.88 2.35
CA THR A 125 8.16 4.48 0.98
C THR A 125 8.05 2.97 0.84
N ALA A 126 7.37 2.51 -0.22
CA ALA A 126 7.23 1.10 -0.57
C ALA A 126 7.76 0.83 -1.99
N GLY A 127 8.42 -0.31 -2.18
CA GLY A 127 8.99 -0.73 -3.46
C GLY A 127 7.96 -1.31 -4.43
N LYS A 128 8.45 -1.76 -5.60
CA LYS A 128 7.62 -2.40 -6.63
C LYS A 128 6.85 -3.59 -6.08
N GLY A 129 5.57 -3.73 -6.50
CA GLY A 129 4.65 -4.77 -6.05
C GLY A 129 3.96 -4.48 -4.72
N ALA A 130 4.39 -3.46 -3.99
CA ALA A 130 3.74 -3.08 -2.73
C ALA A 130 2.42 -2.33 -2.98
N THR A 131 1.54 -2.39 -2.00
CA THR A 131 0.23 -1.74 -2.03
C THR A 131 0.01 -0.85 -0.81
N TYR A 132 -0.84 0.17 -1.00
CA TYR A 132 -1.38 1.02 0.06
C TYR A 132 -2.89 1.16 -0.14
N GLU A 133 -3.68 1.06 0.92
CA GLU A 133 -5.13 1.20 0.85
C GLU A 133 -5.62 2.40 1.65
N TYR A 134 -6.61 3.11 1.11
CA TYR A 134 -7.28 4.20 1.79
C TYR A 134 -8.78 4.22 1.48
N VAL A 135 -9.62 4.43 2.51
CA VAL A 135 -11.08 4.55 2.37
C VAL A 135 -11.48 6.02 2.29
N PHE A 136 -12.09 6.44 1.19
CA PHE A 136 -12.48 7.83 0.96
C PHE A 136 -13.86 8.13 1.58
N MET A 137 -13.87 8.68 2.79
CA MET A 137 -15.10 8.99 3.56
C MET A 137 -15.59 10.42 3.40
N LYS A 138 -14.85 11.31 2.75
CA LYS A 138 -15.22 12.73 2.59
C LYS A 138 -15.47 13.05 1.13
N VAL A 139 -16.65 13.59 0.82
CA VAL A 139 -17.00 14.14 -0.50
C VAL A 139 -16.11 15.33 -0.84
N GLY A 140 -15.66 15.42 -2.08
CA GLY A 140 -14.78 16.50 -2.56
C GLY A 140 -13.76 16.03 -3.56
N THR A 141 -12.83 16.92 -3.92
CA THR A 141 -11.69 16.63 -4.80
C THR A 141 -10.41 16.64 -4.00
N TRP A 142 -9.77 15.50 -3.94
CA TRP A 142 -8.60 15.24 -3.10
C TRP A 142 -7.38 15.04 -3.98
N LYS A 143 -6.56 16.08 -4.11
CA LYS A 143 -5.26 15.99 -4.78
C LYS A 143 -4.27 15.26 -3.91
N TYR A 144 -3.43 14.45 -4.52
CA TYR A 144 -2.36 13.71 -3.86
C TYR A 144 -1.12 13.62 -4.75
N HIS A 145 -0.02 13.17 -4.19
CA HIS A 145 1.27 13.05 -4.88
C HIS A 145 2.05 11.84 -4.36
N ASN A 146 3.07 11.44 -5.10
CA ASN A 146 4.10 10.57 -4.54
C ASN A 146 5.10 11.43 -3.74
N HIS A 147 5.16 11.25 -2.41
CA HIS A 147 6.06 12.04 -1.54
C HIS A 147 7.54 11.88 -1.94
N VAL A 148 7.95 10.74 -2.51
CA VAL A 148 9.32 10.50 -3.01
C VAL A 148 9.61 11.30 -4.26
N ASN A 149 8.60 11.57 -5.09
CA ASN A 149 8.68 12.44 -6.26
C ASN A 149 7.44 13.35 -6.32
N PRO A 150 7.45 14.53 -5.68
CA PRO A 150 6.27 15.37 -5.51
C PRO A 150 5.68 15.96 -6.80
N THR A 151 6.37 15.83 -7.92
CA THR A 151 5.87 16.20 -9.25
C THR A 151 4.88 15.19 -9.81
N ASP A 152 4.91 13.94 -9.35
CA ASP A 152 3.96 12.89 -9.72
C ASP A 152 2.68 13.08 -8.91
N THR A 153 1.71 13.75 -9.51
CA THR A 153 0.45 14.13 -8.87
C THR A 153 -0.76 13.48 -9.53
N ALA A 154 -1.84 13.32 -8.76
CA ALA A 154 -3.13 12.88 -9.26
C ALA A 154 -4.26 13.35 -8.34
N SER A 155 -5.51 12.96 -8.62
CA SER A 155 -6.65 13.34 -7.80
C SER A 155 -7.74 12.28 -7.73
N VAL A 156 -8.43 12.24 -6.59
CA VAL A 156 -9.65 11.46 -6.40
C VAL A 156 -10.82 12.42 -6.23
N VAL A 157 -11.88 12.21 -7.00
CA VAL A 157 -13.16 12.92 -6.91
C VAL A 157 -14.15 12.00 -6.21
N VAL A 158 -14.57 12.38 -5.01
CA VAL A 158 -15.52 11.62 -4.19
C VAL A 158 -16.88 12.26 -4.29
N THR A 159 -17.88 11.48 -4.69
CA THR A 159 -19.30 11.86 -4.76
C THR A 159 -20.11 11.18 -3.64
N GLU A 160 -21.36 11.57 -3.45
CA GLU A 160 -22.28 10.88 -2.55
C GLU A 160 -22.63 9.48 -3.07
#